data_4e55c53ef2d3b71e5716a31cdd98baf1
#
_entry.id   4e55c53ef2d3b71e5716a31cdd98baf1
#
_cell.length_a   1.000
_cell.length_b   1.000
_cell.length_c   1.000
_cell.angle_alpha   90.00
_cell.angle_beta   90.00
_cell.angle_gamma   90.00
#
_symmetry.space_group_name_H-M   'P 1'
#
loop_
_entity.id
_entity.type
_entity.pdbx_description
1 polymer ?
#
loop_
_entity_poly.entity_id
_entity_poly.type
_entity_poly.pdbx_seq_one_letter_code
_entity_poly.pdbx_strand_id
1 'polypeptide(L)'
;MIKVNGLRWWIIGLIFIATVINYIDRTAFALLWPQMGEDLGMDNSDYAMMLNVFLVTYAASKFLSGRLYDKIGTRIGFIASIVVWSVAAAFHAVARGVISLSIVRGLLGLGEAGLWPGAVKSNGEWFPVKQRALAQGIFNSGASIGNVIAPVIIVYLYAQFGWKSTYIILGVIGLLWVIPWYVVN
;
A
#
# COMPACT_ATOMS: atom_id res chain seq x y z
N MET A 1 15.64 23.96 -6.36
CA MET A 1 14.73 23.22 -7.25
C MET A 1 13.73 24.17 -7.86
N ILE A 2 13.65 24.22 -9.17
CA ILE A 2 12.64 25.03 -9.89
C ILE A 2 11.30 24.33 -9.67
N LYS A 3 10.46 24.87 -8.77
CA LYS A 3 9.09 24.36 -8.56
C LYS A 3 8.27 24.80 -9.78
N VAL A 4 8.12 23.92 -10.76
CA VAL A 4 7.23 24.17 -11.90
C VAL A 4 5.80 24.32 -11.35
N ASN A 5 5.16 25.45 -11.64
CA ASN A 5 3.76 25.69 -11.24
C ASN A 5 2.87 24.58 -11.82
N GLY A 6 2.32 23.72 -10.96
CA GLY A 6 1.51 22.57 -11.38
C GLY A 6 2.08 21.22 -10.96
N LEU A 7 3.41 21.04 -10.83
CA LEU A 7 4.03 19.76 -10.50
C LEU A 7 3.54 19.21 -9.13
N ARG A 8 3.29 20.08 -8.16
CA ARG A 8 2.74 19.72 -6.86
C ARG A 8 1.41 18.96 -6.95
N TRP A 9 0.57 19.31 -7.94
CA TRP A 9 -0.72 18.64 -8.14
C TRP A 9 -0.54 17.22 -8.71
N TRP A 10 0.47 17.00 -9.53
CA TRP A 10 0.87 15.66 -9.97
C TRP A 10 1.41 14.83 -8.82
N ILE A 11 2.24 15.42 -7.95
CA ILE A 11 2.76 14.75 -6.75
C ILE A 11 1.63 14.28 -5.86
N ILE A 12 0.68 15.16 -5.51
CA ILE A 12 -0.44 14.76 -4.64
C ILE A 12 -1.39 13.79 -5.33
N GLY A 13 -1.58 13.91 -6.64
CA GLY A 13 -2.35 12.96 -7.45
C GLY A 13 -1.72 11.56 -7.44
N LEU A 14 -0.40 11.47 -7.56
CA LEU A 14 0.31 10.19 -7.44
C LEU A 14 0.20 9.61 -6.02
N ILE A 15 0.32 10.43 -4.98
CA ILE A 15 0.12 9.98 -3.60
C ILE A 15 -1.32 9.50 -3.38
N PHE A 16 -2.31 10.19 -3.94
CA PHE A 16 -3.71 9.75 -3.93
C PHE A 16 -3.87 8.36 -4.57
N ILE A 17 -3.28 8.13 -5.76
CA ILE A 17 -3.31 6.83 -6.43
C ILE A 17 -2.62 5.76 -5.59
N ALA A 18 -1.45 6.06 -5.00
CA ALA A 18 -0.78 5.15 -4.08
C ALA A 18 -1.66 4.77 -2.89
N THR A 19 -2.41 5.75 -2.36
CA THR A 19 -3.35 5.52 -1.25
C THR A 19 -4.50 4.60 -1.69
N VAL A 20 -5.06 4.81 -2.88
CA VAL A 20 -6.10 3.94 -3.45
C VAL A 20 -5.58 2.50 -3.57
N ILE A 21 -4.40 2.30 -4.17
CA ILE A 21 -3.78 0.97 -4.33
C ILE A 21 -3.57 0.31 -2.96
N ASN A 22 -3.01 1.05 -2.00
CA ASN A 22 -2.76 0.55 -0.65
C ASN A 22 -4.02 0.02 0.06
N TYR A 23 -5.15 0.73 -0.09
CA TYR A 23 -6.41 0.29 0.51
C TYR A 23 -7.06 -0.87 -0.24
N ILE A 24 -6.85 -0.99 -1.55
CA ILE A 24 -7.24 -2.19 -2.31
C ILE A 24 -6.45 -3.40 -1.79
N ASP A 25 -5.13 -3.29 -1.62
CA ASP A 25 -4.27 -4.37 -1.13
C ASP A 25 -4.69 -4.85 0.28
N ARG A 26 -5.01 -3.92 1.18
CA ARG A 26 -5.52 -4.26 2.53
C ARG A 26 -6.82 -5.03 2.51
N THR A 27 -7.74 -4.58 1.68
CA THR A 27 -9.09 -5.17 1.58
C THR A 27 -9.02 -6.56 0.92
N ALA A 28 -8.03 -6.80 0.05
CA ALA A 28 -7.88 -8.06 -0.66
C ALA A 28 -7.78 -9.27 0.27
N PHE A 29 -7.09 -9.16 1.40
CA PHE A 29 -6.94 -10.29 2.32
C PHE A 29 -8.26 -10.75 2.93
N ALA A 30 -9.08 -9.80 3.38
CA ALA A 30 -10.37 -10.13 3.96
C ALA A 30 -11.33 -10.75 2.93
N LEU A 31 -11.32 -10.19 1.70
CA LEU A 31 -12.21 -10.65 0.63
C LEU A 31 -11.81 -12.01 0.04
N LEU A 32 -10.51 -12.29 -0.04
CA LEU A 32 -9.99 -13.55 -0.59
C LEU A 32 -9.82 -14.64 0.47
N TRP A 33 -9.95 -14.30 1.75
CA TRP A 33 -9.73 -15.24 2.85
C TRP A 33 -10.56 -16.53 2.76
N PRO A 34 -11.87 -16.50 2.46
CA PRO A 34 -12.66 -17.73 2.38
C PRO A 34 -12.04 -18.77 1.45
N GLN A 35 -11.57 -18.35 0.28
CA GLN A 35 -10.96 -19.25 -0.69
C GLN A 35 -9.52 -19.61 -0.33
N MET A 36 -8.75 -18.66 0.20
CA MET A 36 -7.38 -18.92 0.65
C MET A 36 -7.34 -19.88 1.83
N GLY A 37 -8.23 -19.69 2.81
CA GLY A 37 -8.33 -20.56 3.99
C GLY A 37 -8.71 -21.99 3.60
N GLU A 38 -9.69 -22.15 2.71
CA GLU A 38 -10.10 -23.46 2.18
C GLU A 38 -8.96 -24.13 1.41
N ASP A 39 -8.34 -23.44 0.46
CA ASP A 39 -7.26 -23.98 -0.38
C ASP A 39 -6.01 -24.38 0.41
N LEU A 40 -5.74 -23.72 1.53
CA LEU A 40 -4.55 -23.91 2.35
C LEU A 40 -4.82 -24.69 3.64
N GLY A 41 -6.07 -25.09 3.88
CA GLY A 41 -6.48 -25.83 5.07
C GLY A 41 -6.30 -25.03 6.36
N MET A 42 -6.55 -23.71 6.31
CA MET A 42 -6.40 -22.78 7.43
C MET A 42 -7.75 -22.32 7.97
N ASP A 43 -7.79 -22.00 9.25
CA ASP A 43 -8.99 -21.57 9.95
C ASP A 43 -9.00 -20.06 10.29
N ASN A 44 -10.08 -19.61 10.94
CA ASN A 44 -10.22 -18.20 11.32
C ASN A 44 -9.24 -17.75 12.42
N SER A 45 -8.66 -18.68 13.18
CA SER A 45 -7.62 -18.32 14.17
C SER A 45 -6.31 -18.01 13.48
N ASP A 46 -6.00 -18.73 12.40
CA ASP A 46 -4.86 -18.45 11.52
C ASP A 46 -5.00 -17.07 10.86
N TYR A 47 -6.21 -16.77 10.37
CA TYR A 47 -6.53 -15.44 9.84
C TYR A 47 -6.26 -14.32 10.84
N ALA A 48 -6.79 -14.49 12.06
CA ALA A 48 -6.62 -13.51 13.13
C ALA A 48 -5.14 -13.33 13.50
N MET A 49 -4.36 -14.42 13.53
CA MET A 49 -2.91 -14.36 13.79
C MET A 49 -2.18 -13.55 12.69
N MET A 50 -2.44 -13.83 11.43
CA MET A 50 -1.83 -13.13 10.30
C MET A 50 -2.22 -11.65 10.26
N LEU A 51 -3.48 -11.33 10.60
CA LEU A 51 -3.94 -9.96 10.73
C LEU A 51 -3.21 -9.22 11.86
N ASN A 52 -3.02 -9.87 13.00
CA ASN A 52 -2.30 -9.30 14.14
C ASN A 52 -0.82 -9.07 13.80
N VAL A 53 -0.16 -9.99 13.11
CA VAL A 53 1.24 -9.80 12.63
C VAL A 53 1.33 -8.55 11.74
N PHE A 54 0.41 -8.40 10.79
CA PHE A 54 0.34 -7.18 9.96
C PHE A 54 0.16 -5.92 10.82
N LEU A 55 -0.80 -5.90 11.74
CA LEU A 55 -1.10 -4.73 12.56
C LEU A 55 0.09 -4.34 13.45
N VAL A 56 0.74 -5.31 14.08
CA VAL A 56 1.92 -5.06 14.95
C VAL A 56 3.09 -4.51 14.14
N THR A 57 3.41 -5.14 13.01
CA THR A 57 4.52 -4.68 12.15
C THR A 57 4.23 -3.31 11.54
N TYR A 58 2.98 -3.07 11.10
CA TYR A 58 2.54 -1.78 10.60
C TYR A 58 2.66 -0.68 11.66
N ALA A 59 2.17 -0.94 12.89
CA ALA A 59 2.22 0.02 13.98
C ALA A 59 3.68 0.36 14.38
N ALA A 60 4.52 -0.66 14.57
CA ALA A 60 5.93 -0.50 14.89
C ALA A 60 6.67 0.29 13.78
N SER A 61 6.43 -0.05 12.54
CA SER A 61 7.09 0.58 11.39
C SER A 61 6.65 2.02 11.17
N LYS A 62 5.45 2.38 11.57
CA LYS A 62 4.95 3.75 11.48
C LYS A 62 5.79 4.74 12.29
N PHE A 63 6.30 4.33 13.45
CA PHE A 63 7.22 5.13 14.26
C PHE A 63 8.60 5.28 13.60
N LEU A 64 9.05 4.24 12.90
CA LEU A 64 10.36 4.22 12.26
C LEU A 64 10.35 4.93 10.90
N SER A 65 9.26 4.84 10.17
CA SER A 65 9.14 5.38 8.81
C SER A 65 9.32 6.89 8.75
N GLY A 66 8.82 7.65 9.74
CA GLY A 66 9.06 9.09 9.80
C GLY A 66 10.54 9.44 9.80
N ARG A 67 11.33 8.79 10.66
CA ARG A 67 12.79 8.97 10.72
C ARG A 67 13.50 8.51 9.45
N LEU A 68 13.00 7.45 8.84
CA LEU A 68 13.54 6.95 7.57
C LEU A 68 13.36 7.99 6.47
N TYR A 69 12.14 8.52 6.32
CA TYR A 69 11.85 9.57 5.35
C TYR A 69 12.66 10.85 5.59
N ASP A 70 12.99 11.16 6.85
CA ASP A 70 13.85 12.30 7.17
C ASP A 70 15.29 12.11 6.68
N LYS A 71 15.78 10.88 6.69
CA LYS A 71 17.13 10.55 6.23
C LYS A 71 17.26 10.40 4.73
N ILE A 72 16.32 9.70 4.08
CA ILE A 72 16.42 9.33 2.65
C ILE A 72 15.57 10.20 1.72
N GLY A 73 14.74 11.10 2.30
CA GLY A 73 13.84 11.97 1.54
C GLY A 73 12.57 11.26 1.06
N THR A 74 11.62 12.06 0.58
CA THR A 74 10.30 11.56 0.15
C THR A 74 10.39 10.74 -1.13
N ARG A 75 11.24 11.11 -2.08
CA ARG A 75 11.42 10.39 -3.35
C ARG A 75 11.77 8.93 -3.14
N ILE A 76 12.89 8.68 -2.46
CA ILE A 76 13.40 7.32 -2.22
C ILE A 76 12.52 6.58 -1.20
N GLY A 77 12.01 7.29 -0.19
CA GLY A 77 11.14 6.73 0.84
C GLY A 77 9.88 6.11 0.27
N PHE A 78 9.20 6.78 -0.67
CA PHE A 78 8.03 6.22 -1.35
C PHE A 78 8.40 5.02 -2.22
N ILE A 79 9.49 5.09 -3.00
CA ILE A 79 9.94 3.97 -3.82
C ILE A 79 10.19 2.73 -2.95
N ALA A 80 10.96 2.89 -1.88
CA ALA A 80 11.28 1.79 -0.96
C ALA A 80 10.01 1.19 -0.33
N SER A 81 9.12 2.05 0.20
CA SER A 81 7.86 1.61 0.81
C SER A 81 7.00 0.84 -0.18
N ILE A 82 6.79 1.39 -1.39
CA ILE A 82 5.92 0.79 -2.39
C ILE A 82 6.51 -0.50 -2.95
N VAL A 83 7.80 -0.54 -3.23
CA VAL A 83 8.47 -1.78 -3.69
C VAL A 83 8.32 -2.88 -2.63
N VAL A 84 8.58 -2.57 -1.36
CA VAL A 84 8.47 -3.58 -0.28
C VAL A 84 7.04 -4.13 -0.18
N TRP A 85 6.01 -3.26 -0.13
CA TRP A 85 4.66 -3.79 -0.01
C TRP A 85 4.18 -4.50 -1.27
N SER A 86 4.53 -3.99 -2.47
CA SER A 86 4.10 -4.60 -3.74
C SER A 86 4.71 -5.98 -3.95
N VAL A 87 5.98 -6.13 -3.61
CA VAL A 87 6.66 -7.43 -3.61
C VAL A 87 6.04 -8.36 -2.56
N ALA A 88 5.77 -7.86 -1.36
CA ALA A 88 5.08 -8.63 -0.33
C ALA A 88 3.67 -9.03 -0.79
N ALA A 89 2.90 -8.15 -1.44
CA ALA A 89 1.60 -8.48 -2.01
C ALA A 89 1.72 -9.64 -2.99
N ALA A 90 2.63 -9.57 -3.96
CA ALA A 90 2.85 -10.63 -4.94
C ALA A 90 3.26 -11.96 -4.28
N PHE A 91 4.05 -11.94 -3.22
CA PHE A 91 4.50 -13.14 -2.51
C PHE A 91 3.36 -13.90 -1.77
N HIS A 92 2.19 -13.30 -1.55
CA HIS A 92 1.03 -14.05 -1.07
C HIS A 92 0.69 -15.21 -2.02
N ALA A 93 0.91 -15.07 -3.32
CA ALA A 93 0.61 -16.08 -4.31
C ALA A 93 1.42 -17.39 -4.16
N VAL A 94 2.62 -17.31 -3.59
CA VAL A 94 3.52 -18.47 -3.42
C VAL A 94 3.55 -19.00 -1.98
N ALA A 95 2.95 -18.30 -1.06
CA ALA A 95 2.85 -18.73 0.34
C ALA A 95 1.94 -19.97 0.47
N ARG A 96 2.37 -20.94 1.29
CA ARG A 96 1.70 -22.26 1.39
C ARG A 96 1.26 -22.64 2.81
N GLY A 97 1.31 -21.71 3.75
CA GLY A 97 0.92 -22.01 5.14
C GLY A 97 1.02 -20.79 6.03
N VAL A 98 0.58 -20.93 7.28
CA VAL A 98 0.44 -19.84 8.26
C VAL A 98 1.74 -19.07 8.46
N ILE A 99 2.89 -19.75 8.60
CA ILE A 99 4.18 -19.10 8.83
C ILE A 99 4.57 -18.24 7.64
N SER A 100 4.50 -18.80 6.42
CA SER A 100 4.89 -18.06 5.21
C SER A 100 3.99 -16.85 4.96
N LEU A 101 2.67 -17.01 5.14
CA LEU A 101 1.71 -15.90 5.04
C LEU A 101 1.92 -14.86 6.14
N SER A 102 2.23 -15.27 7.37
CA SER A 102 2.54 -14.34 8.46
C SER A 102 3.77 -13.50 8.16
N ILE A 103 4.83 -14.11 7.61
CA ILE A 103 6.03 -13.38 7.19
C ILE A 103 5.69 -12.35 6.10
N VAL A 104 4.97 -12.78 5.08
CA VAL A 104 4.56 -11.89 3.98
C VAL A 104 3.65 -10.77 4.48
N ARG A 105 2.74 -11.04 5.40
CA ARG A 105 1.90 -10.05 6.08
C ARG A 105 2.71 -9.06 6.90
N GLY A 106 3.73 -9.55 7.61
CA GLY A 106 4.66 -8.69 8.33
C GLY A 106 5.41 -7.74 7.40
N LEU A 107 5.94 -8.25 6.28
CA LEU A 107 6.61 -7.44 5.26
C LEU A 107 5.66 -6.43 4.61
N LEU A 108 4.41 -6.82 4.34
CA LEU A 108 3.38 -5.92 3.84
C LEU A 108 3.15 -4.76 4.82
N GLY A 109 2.99 -5.06 6.12
CA GLY A 109 2.84 -4.05 7.16
C GLY A 109 4.01 -3.09 7.26
N LEU A 110 5.25 -3.60 7.12
CA LEU A 110 6.48 -2.79 7.05
C LEU A 110 6.44 -1.80 5.88
N GLY A 111 6.13 -2.27 4.68
CA GLY A 111 6.11 -1.44 3.47
C GLY A 111 5.01 -0.38 3.51
N GLU A 112 3.80 -0.77 3.88
CA GLU A 112 2.64 0.13 3.89
C GLU A 112 2.72 1.24 4.95
N ALA A 113 3.42 1.01 6.05
CA ALA A 113 3.55 1.97 7.15
C ALA A 113 4.16 3.31 6.72
N GLY A 114 4.97 3.33 5.65
CA GLY A 114 5.63 4.52 5.13
C GLY A 114 4.71 5.48 4.38
N LEU A 115 3.57 5.01 3.86
CA LEU A 115 2.69 5.83 3.00
C LEU A 115 2.24 7.13 3.68
N TRP A 116 1.70 7.04 4.91
CA TRP A 116 1.16 8.20 5.62
C TRP A 116 2.21 9.24 6.04
N PRO A 117 3.32 8.86 6.71
CA PRO A 117 4.39 9.79 7.03
C PRO A 117 5.00 10.42 5.77
N GLY A 118 5.20 9.62 4.72
CA GLY A 118 5.68 10.12 3.43
C GLY A 118 4.74 11.14 2.80
N ALA A 119 3.42 10.88 2.81
CA ALA A 119 2.41 11.77 2.26
C ALA A 119 2.37 13.11 3.01
N VAL A 120 2.38 13.09 4.35
CA VAL A 120 2.40 14.31 5.18
C VAL A 120 3.67 15.11 4.92
N LYS A 121 4.83 14.46 4.86
CA LYS A 121 6.12 15.11 4.58
C LYS A 121 6.13 15.72 3.18
N SER A 122 5.73 14.97 2.17
CA SER A 122 5.64 15.44 0.78
C SER A 122 4.68 16.64 0.66
N ASN A 123 3.54 16.61 1.36
CA ASN A 123 2.63 17.74 1.43
C ASN A 123 3.32 18.99 2.02
N GLY A 124 4.10 18.82 3.09
CA GLY A 124 4.89 19.91 3.69
C GLY A 124 5.97 20.49 2.77
N GLU A 125 6.60 19.65 1.93
CA GLU A 125 7.67 20.02 1.00
C GLU A 125 7.14 20.75 -0.25
N TRP A 126 6.00 20.30 -0.79
CA TRP A 126 5.49 20.76 -2.09
C TRP A 126 4.41 21.84 -2.00
N PHE A 127 3.67 21.91 -0.89
CA PHE A 127 2.52 22.81 -0.78
C PHE A 127 2.76 23.97 0.20
N PRO A 128 2.38 25.22 -0.18
CA PRO A 128 2.35 26.33 0.74
C PRO A 128 1.30 26.08 1.85
N VAL A 129 1.51 26.66 3.02
CA VAL A 129 0.68 26.44 4.22
C VAL A 129 -0.83 26.57 3.93
N LYS A 130 -1.23 27.57 3.15
CA LYS A 130 -2.63 27.83 2.78
C LYS A 130 -3.31 26.70 1.99
N GLN A 131 -2.54 25.83 1.34
CA GLN A 131 -3.04 24.76 0.46
C GLN A 131 -2.82 23.36 1.02
N ARG A 132 -2.10 23.22 2.14
CA ARG A 132 -1.79 21.91 2.75
C ARG A 132 -3.03 21.13 3.17
N ALA A 133 -4.04 21.83 3.70
CA ALA A 133 -5.30 21.20 4.09
C ALA A 133 -6.03 20.57 2.91
N LEU A 134 -6.07 21.27 1.76
CA LEU A 134 -6.66 20.74 0.53
C LEU A 134 -5.89 19.54 0.01
N ALA A 135 -4.56 19.63 -0.07
CA ALA A 135 -3.72 18.52 -0.50
C ALA A 135 -3.86 17.29 0.42
N GLN A 136 -3.94 17.52 1.73
CA GLN A 136 -4.22 16.47 2.72
C GLN A 136 -5.57 15.80 2.46
N GLY A 137 -6.62 16.58 2.19
CA GLY A 137 -7.95 16.08 1.87
C GLY A 137 -7.96 15.22 0.61
N ILE A 138 -7.23 15.64 -0.43
CA ILE A 138 -7.12 14.90 -1.69
C ILE A 138 -6.53 13.52 -1.46
N PHE A 139 -5.35 13.41 -0.82
CA PHE A 139 -4.77 12.08 -0.66
C PHE A 139 -5.55 11.21 0.35
N ASN A 140 -6.16 11.80 1.39
CA ASN A 140 -6.99 11.06 2.33
C ASN A 140 -8.25 10.46 1.66
N SER A 141 -8.84 11.17 0.69
CA SER A 141 -9.99 10.63 -0.05
C SER A 141 -9.64 9.36 -0.83
N GLY A 142 -8.36 9.14 -1.15
CA GLY A 142 -7.88 7.90 -1.74
C GLY A 142 -8.17 6.67 -0.89
N ALA A 143 -8.15 6.80 0.44
CA ALA A 143 -8.49 5.71 1.35
C ALA A 143 -9.97 5.30 1.22
N SER A 144 -10.87 6.28 1.20
CA SER A 144 -12.31 6.04 1.05
C SER A 144 -12.63 5.46 -0.32
N ILE A 145 -12.06 6.03 -1.38
CA ILE A 145 -12.26 5.56 -2.76
C ILE A 145 -11.70 4.15 -2.91
N GLY A 146 -10.49 3.89 -2.40
CA GLY A 146 -9.88 2.56 -2.41
C GLY A 146 -10.76 1.51 -1.77
N ASN A 147 -11.30 1.78 -0.57
CA ASN A 147 -12.20 0.85 0.12
C ASN A 147 -13.51 0.60 -0.66
N VAL A 148 -14.07 1.62 -1.33
CA VAL A 148 -15.32 1.47 -2.08
C VAL A 148 -15.12 0.64 -3.35
N ILE A 149 -14.00 0.86 -4.08
CA ILE A 149 -13.76 0.16 -5.35
C ILE A 149 -13.10 -1.21 -5.15
N ALA A 150 -12.42 -1.44 -4.02
CA ALA A 150 -11.70 -2.68 -3.74
C ALA A 150 -12.56 -3.94 -3.94
N PRO A 151 -13.79 -4.06 -3.39
CA PRO A 151 -14.59 -5.26 -3.56
C PRO A 151 -14.87 -5.57 -5.03
N VAL A 152 -15.17 -4.55 -5.84
CA VAL A 152 -15.48 -4.73 -7.27
C VAL A 152 -14.25 -5.25 -8.02
N ILE A 153 -13.09 -4.62 -7.80
CA ILE A 153 -11.85 -5.01 -8.47
C ILE A 153 -11.41 -6.41 -8.04
N ILE A 154 -11.40 -6.67 -6.73
CA ILE A 154 -10.87 -7.93 -6.17
C ILE A 154 -11.76 -9.11 -6.58
N VAL A 155 -13.09 -8.95 -6.47
CA VAL A 155 -14.03 -10.02 -6.85
C VAL A 155 -13.92 -10.32 -8.35
N TYR A 156 -13.83 -9.28 -9.19
CA TYR A 156 -13.63 -9.46 -10.63
C TYR A 156 -12.32 -10.19 -10.94
N LEU A 157 -11.20 -9.76 -10.37
CA LEU A 157 -9.90 -10.40 -10.59
C LEU A 157 -9.89 -11.84 -10.08
N TYR A 158 -10.48 -12.08 -8.91
CA TYR A 158 -10.61 -13.43 -8.36
C TYR A 158 -11.42 -14.35 -9.27
N ALA A 159 -12.57 -13.88 -9.77
CA ALA A 159 -13.44 -14.67 -10.66
C ALA A 159 -12.77 -15.06 -11.98
N GLN A 160 -11.87 -14.20 -12.50
CA GLN A 160 -11.18 -14.47 -13.76
C GLN A 160 -9.88 -15.26 -13.59
N PHE A 161 -9.13 -15.01 -12.54
CA PHE A 161 -7.74 -15.46 -12.42
C PHE A 161 -7.42 -16.23 -11.13
N GLY A 162 -8.36 -16.31 -10.20
CA GLY A 162 -8.15 -16.90 -8.89
C GLY A 162 -7.34 -15.99 -7.95
N TRP A 163 -7.30 -16.36 -6.66
CA TRP A 163 -6.72 -15.50 -5.61
C TRP A 163 -5.19 -15.28 -5.75
N LYS A 164 -4.45 -16.30 -6.21
CA LYS A 164 -2.98 -16.20 -6.41
C LYS A 164 -2.63 -15.14 -7.44
N SER A 165 -3.27 -15.24 -8.61
CA SER A 165 -3.05 -14.28 -9.70
C SER A 165 -3.52 -12.87 -9.31
N THR A 166 -4.61 -12.75 -8.53
CA THR A 166 -5.08 -11.46 -8.00
C THR A 166 -3.98 -10.77 -7.20
N TYR A 167 -3.30 -11.45 -6.29
CA TYR A 167 -2.19 -10.88 -5.53
C TYR A 167 -0.99 -10.49 -6.41
N ILE A 168 -0.66 -11.29 -7.42
CA ILE A 168 0.40 -10.94 -8.38
C ILE A 168 0.03 -9.66 -9.13
N ILE A 169 -1.19 -9.56 -9.62
CA ILE A 169 -1.67 -8.37 -10.36
C ILE A 169 -1.62 -7.13 -9.46
N LEU A 170 -2.09 -7.21 -8.22
CA LEU A 170 -2.03 -6.10 -7.27
C LEU A 170 -0.59 -5.66 -7.00
N GLY A 171 0.33 -6.60 -6.76
CA GLY A 171 1.74 -6.31 -6.60
C GLY A 171 2.36 -5.64 -7.83
N VAL A 172 2.04 -6.11 -9.05
CA VAL A 172 2.51 -5.51 -10.30
C VAL A 172 1.98 -4.07 -10.47
N ILE A 173 0.70 -3.82 -10.15
CA ILE A 173 0.11 -2.47 -10.20
C ILE A 173 0.87 -1.52 -9.27
N GLY A 174 1.19 -1.96 -8.05
CA GLY A 174 2.00 -1.18 -7.12
C GLY A 174 3.41 -0.89 -7.65
N LEU A 175 4.08 -1.86 -8.25
CA LEU A 175 5.40 -1.65 -8.86
C LEU A 175 5.34 -0.69 -10.06
N LEU A 176 4.30 -0.78 -10.89
CA LEU A 176 4.12 0.14 -12.03
C LEU A 176 3.93 1.58 -11.58
N TRP A 177 3.35 1.82 -10.41
CA TRP A 177 3.21 3.15 -9.85
C TRP A 177 4.57 3.83 -9.56
N VAL A 178 5.62 3.06 -9.30
CA VAL A 178 6.96 3.60 -9.03
C VAL A 178 7.51 4.37 -10.24
N ILE A 179 7.15 3.97 -11.45
CA ILE A 179 7.64 4.58 -12.69
C ILE A 179 7.25 6.07 -12.77
N PRO A 180 5.97 6.45 -12.76
CA PRO A 180 5.58 7.86 -12.80
C PRO A 180 6.09 8.64 -11.59
N TRP A 181 6.18 8.02 -10.41
CA TRP A 181 6.75 8.69 -9.24
C TRP A 181 8.21 9.04 -9.42
N TYR A 182 9.01 8.12 -9.96
CA TYR A 182 10.43 8.35 -10.23
C TYR A 182 10.68 9.45 -11.26
N VAL A 183 9.80 9.56 -12.26
CA VAL A 183 9.91 10.57 -13.33
C VAL A 183 9.50 11.96 -12.83
N VAL A 184 8.46 12.04 -11.99
CA VAL A 184 7.84 13.32 -11.58
C VAL A 184 8.52 13.92 -10.35
N ASN A 185 9.01 13.10 -9.44
CA ASN A 185 9.61 13.52 -8.18
C ASN A 185 11.12 13.28 -8.15
#